data_b8e9e5304ef9017ef46dd01bf7c01b6c
#
_entry.id   b8e9e5304ef9017ef46dd01bf7c01b6c
#
_cell.length_a   1.000
_cell.length_b   1.000
_cell.length_c   1.000
_cell.angle_alpha   90.00
_cell.angle_beta   90.00
_cell.angle_gamma   90.00
#
_symmetry.space_group_name_H-M   'P 1'
#
loop_
_entity.id
_entity.type
_entity.pdbx_description
1 polymer ?
#
loop_
_entity_poly.entity_id
_entity_poly.type
_entity_poly.pdbx_seq_one_letter_code
_entity_poly.pdbx_strand_id
1 'polypeptide(L)'
;MLAIWCPDWPAVAAAAMADLPATRPVAVTLANRVTACTAAARALGVRRGMRRRESQARCPQLHIVAADVDRDARFFEPMIAAVDDLVPGAEILRPGLMALPVTGAARYFGSEQTAAERLADAVSVAGAECQVGIADQMSTAVYAARHAALVSPGGDAEFLAPLSIKEMAAEPSLCHPQREDLVDLLWRMGIRTIGAFAELARSDVASRFDDDAVQAHRHARAEPQRSPSGHAVPAELGVELPCDPPIERVDAAAFAGRTLAVSLHEALASAGVACSRLAIHAVTVDGQELSRVWRCAEPLTEEATADRVRWQLDGWLARRRSLDGPVAMLRLEPVEVVAAEALQLTLWGAVGAEERQRARRALTRVQDLLGEESVQVGVVSGGRGPAERITLVPLGDELRPRADPDAPWPGRLPDPAPTVLLGEDGEPVELLDIDGAPVTVTGRGMFSGEPARVRRGNGRWELSWWAGPWPIDERWWEEQEPTPAPVSVAARAQVLLEDTGGGQALLLHFRRQRWYVEGVYE
;
A
#
# COMPACT_ATOMS: atom_id res chain seq x y z
N MET A 1 -2.37 29.42 7.10
CA MET A 1 -3.13 28.29 6.51
C MET A 1 -4.04 27.69 7.59
N LEU A 2 -5.20 27.23 7.20
CA LEU A 2 -6.13 26.47 8.05
C LEU A 2 -6.35 25.11 7.44
N ALA A 3 -6.26 24.05 8.24
CA ALA A 3 -6.57 22.69 7.81
C ALA A 3 -7.76 22.13 8.60
N ILE A 4 -8.65 21.42 7.94
CA ILE A 4 -9.80 20.73 8.51
C ILE A 4 -9.60 19.24 8.31
N TRP A 5 -9.50 18.50 9.39
CA TRP A 5 -9.29 17.06 9.40
C TRP A 5 -10.47 16.34 10.03
N CYS A 6 -11.11 15.46 9.27
CA CYS A 6 -12.13 14.53 9.75
C CYS A 6 -11.45 13.19 10.10
N PRO A 7 -11.33 12.85 11.39
CA PRO A 7 -10.67 11.62 11.83
C PRO A 7 -11.32 10.38 11.25
N ASP A 8 -10.48 9.40 10.87
CA ASP A 8 -10.95 8.08 10.41
C ASP A 8 -11.97 8.11 9.28
N TRP A 9 -11.89 9.11 8.41
CA TRP A 9 -12.89 9.39 7.39
C TRP A 9 -13.37 8.15 6.62
N PRO A 10 -12.50 7.21 6.13
CA PRO A 10 -12.97 6.03 5.44
C PRO A 10 -13.95 5.17 6.26
N ALA A 11 -13.74 5.07 7.58
CA ALA A 11 -14.62 4.31 8.46
C ALA A 11 -15.93 5.06 8.76
N VAL A 12 -15.88 6.39 8.82
CA VAL A 12 -17.05 7.25 8.98
C VAL A 12 -17.93 7.20 7.72
N ALA A 13 -17.33 7.33 6.54
CA ALA A 13 -18.03 7.20 5.26
C ALA A 13 -18.66 5.81 5.08
N ALA A 14 -17.95 4.74 5.48
CA ALA A 14 -18.46 3.38 5.44
C ALA A 14 -19.65 3.18 6.39
N ALA A 15 -19.60 3.75 7.61
CA ALA A 15 -20.70 3.71 8.55
C ALA A 15 -21.93 4.48 8.02
N ALA A 16 -21.70 5.66 7.44
CA ALA A 16 -22.76 6.47 6.85
C ALA A 16 -23.43 5.78 5.64
N MET A 17 -22.65 5.15 4.79
CA MET A 17 -23.19 4.38 3.65
C MET A 17 -24.07 3.22 4.09
N ALA A 18 -23.72 2.56 5.20
CA ALA A 18 -24.44 1.43 5.75
C ALA A 18 -25.56 1.83 6.75
N ASP A 19 -25.83 3.12 6.89
CA ASP A 19 -26.79 3.70 7.85
C ASP A 19 -26.59 3.17 9.29
N LEU A 20 -25.33 3.05 9.69
CA LEU A 20 -24.95 2.55 11.01
C LEU A 20 -24.81 3.73 11.99
N PRO A 21 -25.27 3.57 13.25
CA PRO A 21 -25.10 4.59 14.27
C PRO A 21 -23.63 4.79 14.63
N ALA A 22 -23.24 6.00 15.05
CA ALA A 22 -21.86 6.34 15.43
C ALA A 22 -21.28 5.45 16.55
N THR A 23 -22.15 4.83 17.36
CA THR A 23 -21.77 3.87 18.41
C THR A 23 -21.40 2.49 17.88
N ARG A 24 -21.70 2.18 16.61
CA ARG A 24 -21.35 0.89 15.99
C ARG A 24 -19.85 0.87 15.67
N PRO A 25 -19.10 -0.13 16.14
CA PRO A 25 -17.71 -0.28 15.75
C PRO A 25 -17.60 -0.70 14.28
N VAL A 26 -16.92 0.12 13.48
CA VAL A 26 -16.66 -0.11 12.04
C VAL A 26 -15.16 -0.05 11.78
N ALA A 27 -14.65 -0.92 10.93
CA ALA A 27 -13.30 -0.87 10.41
C ALA A 27 -13.29 -1.04 8.89
N VAL A 28 -12.42 -0.29 8.24
CA VAL A 28 -12.12 -0.43 6.82
C VAL A 28 -10.83 -1.20 6.68
N THR A 29 -10.81 -2.19 5.78
CA THR A 29 -9.66 -3.05 5.54
C THR A 29 -9.19 -2.96 4.10
N LEU A 30 -7.87 -3.00 3.92
CA LEU A 30 -7.19 -3.14 2.64
C LEU A 30 -6.10 -4.20 2.80
N ALA A 31 -6.04 -5.17 1.89
CA ALA A 31 -5.07 -6.26 1.95
C ALA A 31 -5.01 -6.88 3.35
N ASN A 32 -6.16 -7.25 3.88
CA ASN A 32 -6.34 -7.94 5.18
C ASN A 32 -5.88 -7.15 6.43
N ARG A 33 -5.59 -5.85 6.29
CA ARG A 33 -5.22 -4.98 7.40
C ARG A 33 -6.20 -3.82 7.58
N VAL A 34 -6.43 -3.45 8.82
CA VAL A 34 -7.24 -2.28 9.17
C VAL A 34 -6.51 -1.01 8.73
N THR A 35 -7.11 -0.26 7.83
CA THR A 35 -6.60 1.04 7.35
C THR A 35 -7.23 2.21 8.10
N ALA A 36 -8.49 2.08 8.50
CA ALA A 36 -9.20 3.05 9.33
C ALA A 36 -10.22 2.34 10.23
N CYS A 37 -10.52 2.93 11.39
CA CYS A 37 -11.55 2.40 12.29
C CYS A 37 -12.21 3.53 13.08
N THR A 38 -13.51 3.42 13.34
CA THR A 38 -14.27 4.40 14.12
C THR A 38 -13.76 4.51 15.55
N ALA A 39 -14.08 5.62 16.22
CA ALA A 39 -13.76 5.83 17.63
C ALA A 39 -14.34 4.71 18.51
N ALA A 40 -15.55 4.22 18.21
CA ALA A 40 -16.17 3.08 18.90
C ALA A 40 -15.33 1.79 18.75
N ALA A 41 -14.82 1.49 17.57
CA ALA A 41 -13.92 0.34 17.35
C ALA A 41 -12.58 0.53 18.08
N ARG A 42 -12.04 1.76 18.10
CA ARG A 42 -10.81 2.11 18.80
C ARG A 42 -10.91 1.95 20.32
N ALA A 43 -12.06 2.30 20.89
CA ALA A 43 -12.33 2.11 22.32
C ALA A 43 -12.32 0.62 22.71
N LEU A 44 -12.70 -0.27 21.78
CA LEU A 44 -12.66 -1.73 21.95
C LEU A 44 -11.30 -2.36 21.58
N GLY A 45 -10.28 -1.53 21.35
CA GLY A 45 -8.91 -1.99 21.14
C GLY A 45 -8.53 -2.27 19.69
N VAL A 46 -9.41 -2.01 18.71
CA VAL A 46 -9.07 -2.08 17.29
C VAL A 46 -8.12 -0.94 16.94
N ARG A 47 -7.07 -1.21 16.15
CA ARG A 47 -6.06 -0.21 15.75
C ARG A 47 -5.74 -0.37 14.26
N ARG A 48 -5.34 0.72 13.62
CA ARG A 48 -4.78 0.72 12.26
C ARG A 48 -3.57 -0.22 12.20
N GLY A 49 -3.43 -0.98 11.11
CA GLY A 49 -2.38 -1.96 10.91
C GLY A 49 -2.68 -3.36 11.45
N MET A 50 -3.69 -3.53 12.32
CA MET A 50 -4.09 -4.85 12.80
C MET A 50 -4.59 -5.73 11.66
N ARG A 51 -4.34 -7.04 11.78
CA ARG A 51 -4.95 -8.02 10.89
C ARG A 51 -6.47 -8.10 11.13
N ARG A 52 -7.20 -8.37 10.07
CA ARG A 52 -8.66 -8.50 10.13
C ARG A 52 -9.11 -9.51 11.20
N ARG A 53 -8.51 -10.72 11.24
CA ARG A 53 -8.84 -11.73 12.25
C ARG A 53 -8.54 -11.27 13.68
N GLU A 54 -7.43 -10.57 13.89
CA GLU A 54 -7.08 -9.98 15.19
C GLU A 54 -8.09 -8.93 15.62
N SER A 55 -8.48 -8.03 14.70
CA SER A 55 -9.49 -7.00 15.00
C SER A 55 -10.86 -7.59 15.32
N GLN A 56 -11.27 -8.67 14.64
CA GLN A 56 -12.49 -9.40 14.93
C GLN A 56 -12.45 -10.13 16.28
N ALA A 57 -11.29 -10.71 16.62
CA ALA A 57 -11.12 -11.36 17.93
C ALA A 57 -11.22 -10.35 19.09
N ARG A 58 -10.73 -9.10 18.89
CA ARG A 58 -10.85 -8.03 19.89
C ARG A 58 -12.25 -7.43 19.95
N CYS A 59 -12.93 -7.36 18.83
CA CYS A 59 -14.27 -6.79 18.72
C CYS A 59 -15.15 -7.70 17.85
N PRO A 60 -15.81 -8.74 18.44
CA PRO A 60 -16.64 -9.68 17.69
C PRO A 60 -17.80 -9.02 16.92
N GLN A 61 -18.27 -7.88 17.38
CA GLN A 61 -19.33 -7.09 16.75
C GLN A 61 -18.83 -6.09 15.70
N LEU A 62 -17.55 -6.11 15.36
CA LEU A 62 -16.93 -5.20 14.40
C LEU A 62 -17.55 -5.39 13.01
N HIS A 63 -18.07 -4.30 12.47
CA HIS A 63 -18.49 -4.26 11.08
C HIS A 63 -17.29 -3.96 10.18
N ILE A 64 -16.94 -4.88 9.29
CA ILE A 64 -15.77 -4.75 8.42
C ILE A 64 -16.21 -4.49 7.00
N VAL A 65 -15.61 -3.47 6.39
CA VAL A 65 -15.90 -3.04 5.02
C VAL A 65 -14.56 -2.94 4.26
N ALA A 66 -14.57 -3.29 2.98
CA ALA A 66 -13.41 -3.07 2.12
C ALA A 66 -13.13 -1.56 1.92
N ALA A 67 -11.87 -1.21 1.64
CA ALA A 67 -11.51 0.14 1.28
C ALA A 67 -12.15 0.52 -0.06
N ASP A 68 -12.77 1.70 -0.10
CA ASP A 68 -13.47 2.23 -1.26
C ASP A 68 -13.28 3.76 -1.30
N VAL A 69 -12.38 4.21 -2.15
CA VAL A 69 -12.01 5.63 -2.25
C VAL A 69 -13.14 6.45 -2.89
N ASP A 70 -13.94 5.83 -3.77
CA ASP A 70 -15.07 6.48 -4.43
C ASP A 70 -16.16 6.81 -3.41
N ARG A 71 -16.50 5.86 -2.54
CA ARG A 71 -17.37 6.09 -1.39
C ARG A 71 -16.83 7.23 -0.52
N ASP A 72 -15.57 7.17 -0.16
CA ASP A 72 -14.94 8.13 0.75
C ASP A 72 -14.98 9.56 0.18
N ALA A 73 -14.74 9.71 -1.13
CA ALA A 73 -14.80 10.99 -1.82
C ALA A 73 -16.25 11.51 -1.93
N ARG A 74 -17.19 10.67 -2.34
CA ARG A 74 -18.61 11.03 -2.48
C ARG A 74 -19.21 11.50 -1.16
N PHE A 75 -18.92 10.81 -0.05
CA PHE A 75 -19.42 11.20 1.27
C PHE A 75 -18.71 12.42 1.83
N PHE A 76 -17.55 12.84 1.30
CA PHE A 76 -16.83 14.02 1.74
C PHE A 76 -17.33 15.32 1.09
N GLU A 77 -17.92 15.25 -0.10
CA GLU A 77 -18.43 16.43 -0.80
C GLU A 77 -19.37 17.34 0.02
N PRO A 78 -20.27 16.82 0.88
CA PRO A 78 -21.06 17.66 1.78
C PRO A 78 -20.26 18.57 2.68
N MET A 79 -19.15 18.09 3.20
CA MET A 79 -18.27 18.83 4.10
C MET A 79 -17.55 19.94 3.36
N ILE A 80 -17.11 19.63 2.12
CA ILE A 80 -16.46 20.61 1.24
C ILE A 80 -17.45 21.73 0.88
N ALA A 81 -18.67 21.38 0.47
CA ALA A 81 -19.70 22.35 0.13
C ALA A 81 -20.03 23.26 1.32
N ALA A 82 -20.17 22.69 2.54
CA ALA A 82 -20.45 23.49 3.74
C ALA A 82 -19.31 24.46 4.09
N VAL A 83 -18.06 24.09 3.81
CA VAL A 83 -16.90 24.99 3.98
C VAL A 83 -16.86 26.06 2.90
N ASP A 84 -17.08 25.70 1.64
CA ASP A 84 -17.08 26.65 0.52
C ASP A 84 -18.21 27.67 0.58
N ASP A 85 -19.35 27.32 1.15
CA ASP A 85 -20.46 28.25 1.39
C ASP A 85 -20.05 29.40 2.35
N LEU A 86 -19.08 29.13 3.26
CA LEU A 86 -18.56 30.12 4.20
C LEU A 86 -17.29 30.79 3.71
N VAL A 87 -16.37 30.01 3.16
CA VAL A 87 -15.05 30.46 2.69
C VAL A 87 -14.69 29.69 1.43
N PRO A 88 -14.88 30.30 0.24
CA PRO A 88 -14.57 29.64 -1.01
C PRO A 88 -13.08 29.42 -1.21
N GLY A 89 -12.74 28.36 -1.92
CA GLY A 89 -11.36 28.04 -2.30
C GLY A 89 -10.67 27.04 -1.38
N ALA A 90 -11.42 26.16 -0.74
CA ALA A 90 -10.86 25.01 -0.05
C ALA A 90 -10.17 24.05 -1.03
N GLU A 91 -8.98 23.61 -0.69
CA GLU A 91 -8.20 22.61 -1.43
C GLU A 91 -8.36 21.25 -0.77
N ILE A 92 -8.72 20.25 -1.56
CA ILE A 92 -8.84 18.87 -1.09
C ILE A 92 -7.46 18.21 -1.19
N LEU A 93 -6.93 17.77 -0.05
CA LEU A 93 -5.71 16.96 -0.01
C LEU A 93 -6.04 15.47 -0.21
N ARG A 94 -7.09 15.03 0.45
CA ARG A 94 -7.75 13.72 0.29
C ARG A 94 -9.14 13.74 0.91
N PRO A 95 -10.01 12.77 0.64
CA PRO A 95 -11.24 12.62 1.41
C PRO A 95 -10.97 12.59 2.92
N GLY A 96 -11.65 13.43 3.66
CA GLY A 96 -11.46 13.64 5.11
C GLY A 96 -10.38 14.67 5.49
N LEU A 97 -9.73 15.34 4.51
CA LEU A 97 -8.75 16.39 4.79
C LEU A 97 -8.80 17.48 3.72
N MET A 98 -8.98 18.71 4.13
CA MET A 98 -8.92 19.89 3.28
C MET A 98 -8.15 21.01 3.95
N ALA A 99 -7.64 21.95 3.15
CA ALA A 99 -6.92 23.12 3.62
C ALA A 99 -7.35 24.37 2.85
N LEU A 100 -7.26 25.54 3.49
CA LEU A 100 -7.59 26.83 2.90
C LEU A 100 -6.76 27.96 3.50
N PRO A 101 -6.60 29.09 2.76
CA PRO A 101 -5.99 30.28 3.31
C PRO A 101 -6.87 30.89 4.40
N VAL A 102 -6.34 31.05 5.62
CA VAL A 102 -7.14 31.56 6.75
C VAL A 102 -7.32 33.07 6.76
N THR A 103 -6.44 33.82 6.09
CA THR A 103 -6.38 35.30 6.19
C THR A 103 -7.69 35.98 5.80
N GLY A 104 -8.34 35.51 4.72
CA GLY A 104 -9.62 36.04 4.26
C GLY A 104 -10.74 35.76 5.28
N ALA A 105 -10.84 34.52 5.73
CA ALA A 105 -11.80 34.07 6.73
C ALA A 105 -11.62 34.81 8.07
N ALA A 106 -10.40 34.96 8.55
CA ALA A 106 -10.10 35.67 9.78
C ALA A 106 -10.53 37.17 9.73
N ARG A 107 -10.33 37.83 8.59
CA ARG A 107 -10.79 39.20 8.38
C ARG A 107 -12.34 39.29 8.41
N TYR A 108 -13.00 38.33 7.78
CA TYR A 108 -14.47 38.33 7.71
C TYR A 108 -15.12 37.96 9.05
N PHE A 109 -14.61 36.96 9.74
CA PHE A 109 -15.16 36.48 11.01
C PHE A 109 -14.58 37.20 12.28
N GLY A 110 -13.56 38.05 12.11
CA GLY A 110 -12.95 38.85 13.16
C GLY A 110 -11.68 38.24 13.78
N SER A 111 -11.51 36.93 13.73
CA SER A 111 -10.27 36.26 14.19
C SER A 111 -10.09 34.90 13.53
N GLU A 112 -8.88 34.37 13.58
CA GLU A 112 -8.57 33.01 13.12
C GLU A 112 -9.31 31.94 13.94
N GLN A 113 -9.39 32.14 15.25
CA GLN A 113 -10.12 31.25 16.13
C GLN A 113 -11.63 31.22 15.80
N THR A 114 -12.27 32.36 15.61
CA THR A 114 -13.70 32.42 15.25
C THR A 114 -13.93 31.79 13.86
N ALA A 115 -13.01 31.98 12.92
CA ALA A 115 -13.08 31.33 11.63
C ALA A 115 -12.99 29.79 11.76
N ALA A 116 -12.07 29.29 12.58
CA ALA A 116 -11.93 27.86 12.86
C ALA A 116 -13.20 27.26 13.48
N GLU A 117 -13.76 27.92 14.48
CA GLU A 117 -15.01 27.49 15.14
C GLU A 117 -16.19 27.45 14.16
N ARG A 118 -16.36 28.49 13.34
CA ARG A 118 -17.46 28.56 12.35
C ARG A 118 -17.35 27.46 11.28
N LEU A 119 -16.13 27.18 10.83
CA LEU A 119 -15.88 26.12 9.84
C LEU A 119 -16.09 24.73 10.46
N ALA A 120 -15.66 24.52 11.71
CA ALA A 120 -15.93 23.28 12.43
C ALA A 120 -17.43 23.04 12.64
N ASP A 121 -18.18 24.09 13.02
CA ASP A 121 -19.65 24.03 13.17
C ASP A 121 -20.31 23.66 11.82
N ALA A 122 -19.88 24.25 10.72
CA ALA A 122 -20.43 23.96 9.39
C ALA A 122 -20.23 22.50 8.99
N VAL A 123 -19.03 21.95 9.21
CA VAL A 123 -18.72 20.54 8.95
C VAL A 123 -19.55 19.63 9.88
N SER A 124 -19.71 20.00 11.14
CA SER A 124 -20.54 19.26 12.10
C SER A 124 -22.01 19.22 11.67
N VAL A 125 -22.55 20.34 11.22
CA VAL A 125 -23.92 20.43 10.67
C VAL A 125 -24.08 19.59 9.41
N ALA A 126 -23.01 19.50 8.58
CA ALA A 126 -22.97 18.64 7.41
C ALA A 126 -22.90 17.14 7.75
N GLY A 127 -22.70 16.78 9.02
CA GLY A 127 -22.78 15.41 9.53
C GLY A 127 -21.45 14.72 9.81
N ALA A 128 -20.34 15.47 9.98
CA ALA A 128 -19.05 14.89 10.32
C ALA A 128 -18.39 15.62 11.49
N GLU A 129 -17.74 14.86 12.37
CA GLU A 129 -16.82 15.43 13.36
C GLU A 129 -15.50 15.82 12.67
N CYS A 130 -14.96 16.98 13.04
CA CYS A 130 -13.67 17.42 12.53
C CYS A 130 -12.83 18.10 13.62
N GLN A 131 -11.54 18.20 13.33
CA GLN A 131 -10.60 19.02 14.08
C GLN A 131 -9.99 20.04 13.13
N VAL A 132 -9.73 21.24 13.65
CA VAL A 132 -9.18 22.35 12.88
C VAL A 132 -7.81 22.70 13.44
N GLY A 133 -6.87 22.95 12.53
CA GLY A 133 -5.52 23.43 12.87
C GLY A 133 -5.18 24.66 12.05
N ILE A 134 -4.47 25.59 12.65
CA ILE A 134 -3.97 26.78 11.98
C ILE A 134 -2.46 26.86 12.19
N ALA A 135 -1.73 27.21 11.14
CA ALA A 135 -0.29 27.45 11.16
C ALA A 135 0.13 28.27 9.93
N ASP A 136 1.39 28.70 9.89
CA ASP A 136 1.89 29.45 8.74
C ASP A 136 2.04 28.56 7.50
N GLN A 137 2.57 27.34 7.68
CA GLN A 137 2.75 26.37 6.60
C GLN A 137 1.57 25.39 6.56
N MET A 138 1.19 24.97 5.34
CA MET A 138 0.09 24.02 5.16
C MET A 138 0.37 22.66 5.84
N SER A 139 1.61 22.15 5.73
CA SER A 139 1.98 20.90 6.40
C SER A 139 1.86 20.99 7.90
N THR A 140 2.31 22.09 8.51
CA THR A 140 2.16 22.34 9.94
C THR A 140 0.69 22.50 10.34
N ALA A 141 -0.13 23.18 9.53
CA ALA A 141 -1.56 23.30 9.78
C ALA A 141 -2.27 21.93 9.80
N VAL A 142 -1.87 21.00 8.95
CA VAL A 142 -2.39 19.62 8.96
C VAL A 142 -1.98 18.87 10.23
N TYR A 143 -0.72 18.98 10.67
CA TYR A 143 -0.31 18.42 11.97
C TYR A 143 -1.05 19.10 13.12
N ALA A 144 -1.20 20.42 13.07
CA ALA A 144 -1.96 21.17 14.06
C ALA A 144 -3.43 20.71 14.14
N ALA A 145 -4.08 20.44 13.00
CA ALA A 145 -5.43 19.89 12.97
C ALA A 145 -5.54 18.54 13.68
N ARG A 146 -4.56 17.66 13.50
CA ARG A 146 -4.51 16.35 14.18
C ARG A 146 -4.37 16.46 15.70
N HIS A 147 -3.85 17.59 16.19
CA HIS A 147 -3.66 17.92 17.60
C HIS A 147 -4.66 18.97 18.12
N ALA A 148 -5.64 19.38 17.29
CA ALA A 148 -6.61 20.44 17.58
C ALA A 148 -5.91 21.73 18.08
N ALA A 149 -4.81 22.12 17.43
CA ALA A 149 -3.96 23.24 17.85
C ALA A 149 -4.06 24.43 16.88
N LEU A 150 -4.03 25.62 17.45
CA LEU A 150 -3.87 26.87 16.72
C LEU A 150 -2.46 27.39 17.00
N VAL A 151 -1.58 27.32 16.00
CA VAL A 151 -0.17 27.74 16.10
C VAL A 151 -0.08 29.23 15.83
N SER A 152 0.57 29.96 16.71
CA SER A 152 0.80 31.40 16.55
C SER A 152 1.68 31.69 15.34
N PRO A 153 1.54 32.84 14.68
CA PRO A 153 2.41 33.22 13.57
C PRO A 153 3.89 33.14 13.95
N GLY A 154 4.69 32.49 13.13
CA GLY A 154 6.12 32.22 13.37
C GLY A 154 6.39 31.05 14.32
N GLY A 155 5.38 30.40 14.88
CA GLY A 155 5.51 29.34 15.88
C GLY A 155 5.61 27.92 15.31
N ASP A 156 5.57 27.73 13.99
CA ASP A 156 5.52 26.42 13.34
C ASP A 156 6.66 25.50 13.79
N ALA A 157 7.89 25.98 13.81
CA ALA A 157 9.05 25.18 14.21
C ALA A 157 9.00 24.74 15.69
N GLU A 158 8.54 25.65 16.58
CA GLU A 158 8.37 25.36 18.01
C GLU A 158 7.27 24.31 18.24
N PHE A 159 6.17 24.41 17.50
CA PHE A 159 5.08 23.42 17.54
C PHE A 159 5.53 22.05 17.04
N LEU A 160 6.27 21.98 15.94
CA LEU A 160 6.73 20.72 15.35
C LEU A 160 7.79 20.03 16.19
N ALA A 161 8.68 20.76 16.86
CA ALA A 161 9.87 20.21 17.51
C ALA A 161 9.60 19.06 18.50
N PRO A 162 8.60 19.10 19.40
CA PRO A 162 8.31 18.02 20.34
C PRO A 162 7.56 16.84 19.72
N LEU A 163 6.99 16.99 18.52
CA LEU A 163 6.20 15.92 17.90
C LEU A 163 7.07 14.71 17.56
N SER A 164 6.49 13.52 17.67
CA SER A 164 7.17 12.29 17.27
C SER A 164 7.55 12.32 15.80
N ILE A 165 8.74 11.83 15.45
CA ILE A 165 9.16 11.66 14.06
C ILE A 165 8.17 10.81 13.24
N LYS A 166 7.41 9.93 13.89
CA LYS A 166 6.38 9.08 13.27
C LYS A 166 5.20 9.88 12.68
N GLU A 167 4.96 11.09 13.19
CA GLU A 167 3.93 11.97 12.63
C GLU A 167 4.21 12.34 11.17
N MET A 168 5.49 12.36 10.76
CA MET A 168 5.87 12.69 9.38
C MET A 168 5.40 11.69 8.34
N ALA A 169 5.10 10.44 8.74
CA ALA A 169 4.51 9.42 7.88
C ALA A 169 2.99 9.23 8.13
N ALA A 170 2.42 9.95 9.10
CA ALA A 170 1.03 9.72 9.52
C ALA A 170 -0.01 10.27 8.54
N GLU A 171 0.38 11.21 7.65
CA GLU A 171 -0.51 11.81 6.66
C GLU A 171 0.03 11.58 5.24
N PRO A 172 -0.54 10.58 4.51
CA PRO A 172 -0.06 10.22 3.17
C PRO A 172 -0.16 11.33 2.13
N SER A 173 -1.09 12.29 2.31
CA SER A 173 -1.25 13.42 1.39
C SER A 173 -0.16 14.48 1.49
N LEU A 174 0.74 14.37 2.46
CA LEU A 174 1.87 15.28 2.66
C LEU A 174 3.23 14.65 2.39
N CYS A 175 3.28 13.36 2.08
CA CYS A 175 4.54 12.65 2.02
C CYS A 175 4.58 11.62 0.87
N HIS A 176 5.79 11.27 0.48
CA HIS A 176 6.04 10.19 -0.46
C HIS A 176 5.60 8.83 0.14
N PRO A 177 5.13 7.85 -0.66
CA PRO A 177 4.73 6.52 -0.18
C PRO A 177 5.81 5.78 0.63
N GLN A 178 7.08 6.07 0.39
CA GLN A 178 8.23 5.45 1.10
C GLN A 178 8.62 6.19 2.39
N ARG A 179 7.89 7.22 2.79
CA ARG A 179 8.19 8.00 3.99
C ARG A 179 8.22 7.15 5.28
N GLU A 180 7.46 6.07 5.32
CA GLU A 180 7.49 5.14 6.45
C GLU A 180 8.88 4.52 6.63
N ASP A 181 9.57 4.14 5.54
CA ASP A 181 10.91 3.57 5.57
C ASP A 181 11.94 4.58 6.10
N LEU A 182 11.83 5.84 5.66
CA LEU A 182 12.66 6.93 6.18
C LEU A 182 12.45 7.12 7.68
N VAL A 183 11.21 7.17 8.13
CA VAL A 183 10.85 7.35 9.54
C VAL A 183 11.38 6.19 10.39
N ASP A 184 11.27 4.95 9.91
CA ASP A 184 11.80 3.78 10.58
C ASP A 184 13.33 3.80 10.66
N LEU A 185 14.00 4.27 9.60
CA LEU A 185 15.46 4.46 9.61
C LEU A 185 15.87 5.50 10.64
N LEU A 186 15.26 6.69 10.63
CA LEU A 186 15.53 7.76 11.60
C LEU A 186 15.26 7.27 13.03
N TRP A 187 14.19 6.51 13.24
CA TRP A 187 13.87 5.91 14.53
C TRP A 187 14.95 4.95 15.02
N ARG A 188 15.50 4.10 14.15
CA ARG A 188 16.61 3.19 14.48
C ARG A 188 17.90 3.95 14.79
N MET A 189 18.14 5.10 14.13
CA MET A 189 19.27 5.99 14.40
C MET A 189 19.12 6.78 15.71
N GLY A 190 18.00 6.66 16.43
CA GLY A 190 17.77 7.36 17.70
C GLY A 190 17.10 8.73 17.55
N ILE A 191 16.76 9.16 16.35
CA ILE A 191 16.04 10.41 16.08
C ILE A 191 14.56 10.16 16.36
N ARG A 192 14.05 10.68 17.48
CA ARG A 192 12.71 10.39 18.01
C ARG A 192 11.69 11.48 17.74
N THR A 193 12.15 12.73 17.56
CA THR A 193 11.29 13.89 17.39
C THR A 193 11.58 14.60 16.09
N ILE A 194 10.59 15.35 15.59
CA ILE A 194 10.74 16.20 14.40
C ILE A 194 11.81 17.25 14.63
N GLY A 195 11.93 17.84 15.83
CA GLY A 195 12.97 18.80 16.17
C GLY A 195 14.36 18.20 16.08
N ALA A 196 14.58 16.99 16.62
CA ALA A 196 15.87 16.32 16.51
C ALA A 196 16.27 16.04 15.05
N PHE A 197 15.32 15.77 14.17
CA PHE A 197 15.56 15.66 12.73
C PHE A 197 15.88 17.01 12.10
N ALA A 198 15.16 18.07 12.47
CA ALA A 198 15.36 19.43 11.98
C ALA A 198 16.74 20.03 12.36
N GLU A 199 17.35 19.55 13.45
CA GLU A 199 18.69 19.96 13.91
C GLU A 199 19.84 19.40 13.05
N LEU A 200 19.59 18.35 12.25
CA LEU A 200 20.61 17.82 11.36
C LEU A 200 21.06 18.88 10.34
N ALA A 201 22.33 18.86 9.97
CA ALA A 201 22.83 19.74 8.92
C ALA A 201 22.20 19.36 7.56
N ARG A 202 21.77 20.34 6.78
CA ARG A 202 21.17 20.10 5.44
C ARG A 202 22.10 19.32 4.52
N SER A 203 23.41 19.58 4.58
CA SER A 203 24.42 18.88 3.81
C SER A 203 24.46 17.38 4.16
N ASP A 204 24.29 17.05 5.44
CA ASP A 204 24.31 15.67 5.90
C ASP A 204 23.06 14.92 5.45
N VAL A 205 21.89 15.58 5.47
CA VAL A 205 20.66 15.00 4.96
C VAL A 205 20.74 14.79 3.45
N ALA A 206 21.16 15.80 2.70
CA ALA A 206 21.26 15.73 1.24
C ALA A 206 22.31 14.73 0.73
N SER A 207 23.36 14.45 1.52
CA SER A 207 24.43 13.52 1.11
C SER A 207 24.17 12.06 1.48
N ARG A 208 23.27 11.80 2.44
CA ARG A 208 23.08 10.46 3.02
C ARG A 208 21.69 9.87 2.78
N PHE A 209 20.73 10.69 2.39
CA PHE A 209 19.35 10.32 2.19
C PHE A 209 18.89 10.78 0.81
N ASP A 210 17.70 10.34 0.44
CA ASP A 210 17.05 10.68 -0.82
C ASP A 210 16.34 12.05 -0.79
N ASP A 211 15.73 12.41 -1.91
CA ASP A 211 15.00 13.67 -2.07
C ASP A 211 13.79 13.78 -1.14
N ASP A 212 13.14 12.65 -0.82
CA ASP A 212 12.03 12.64 0.14
C ASP A 212 12.50 13.05 1.53
N ALA A 213 13.67 12.57 1.96
CA ALA A 213 14.26 12.98 3.23
C ALA A 213 14.64 14.47 3.25
N VAL A 214 15.13 15.00 2.14
CA VAL A 214 15.41 16.45 2.02
C VAL A 214 14.13 17.26 2.13
N GLN A 215 13.06 16.82 1.51
CA GLN A 215 11.75 17.46 1.61
C GLN A 215 11.17 17.36 3.02
N ALA A 216 11.24 16.17 3.63
CA ALA A 216 10.86 15.94 5.01
C ALA A 216 11.63 16.85 5.99
N HIS A 217 12.93 17.00 5.79
CA HIS A 217 13.77 17.87 6.62
C HIS A 217 13.38 19.34 6.50
N ARG A 218 13.03 19.80 5.29
CA ARG A 218 12.50 21.16 5.08
C ARG A 218 11.18 21.37 5.84
N HIS A 219 10.27 20.38 5.78
CA HIS A 219 9.01 20.43 6.56
C HIS A 219 9.29 20.44 8.07
N ALA A 220 10.24 19.62 8.54
CA ALA A 220 10.65 19.59 9.95
C ALA A 220 11.18 20.94 10.47
N ARG A 221 11.81 21.72 9.59
CA ARG A 221 12.33 23.07 9.87
C ARG A 221 11.29 24.16 9.65
N ALA A 222 10.04 23.82 9.36
CA ALA A 222 8.98 24.77 9.00
C ALA A 222 9.41 25.77 7.90
N GLU A 223 10.27 25.33 6.97
CA GLU A 223 10.70 26.22 5.90
C GLU A 223 9.52 26.51 4.98
N PRO A 224 9.40 27.76 4.50
CA PRO A 224 8.37 28.09 3.54
C PRO A 224 8.42 27.11 2.38
N GLN A 225 7.28 26.44 2.14
CA GLN A 225 7.14 25.70 0.90
C GLN A 225 7.30 26.74 -0.20
N ARG A 226 8.42 26.68 -0.94
CA ARG A 226 8.52 27.47 -2.15
C ARG A 226 7.30 27.13 -2.97
N SER A 227 6.45 28.12 -3.23
CA SER A 227 5.64 28.06 -4.42
C SER A 227 6.62 27.69 -5.52
N PRO A 228 6.44 26.55 -6.23
CA PRO A 228 7.29 26.23 -7.36
C PRO A 228 7.40 27.50 -8.15
N SER A 229 8.63 27.92 -8.45
CA SER A 229 9.03 29.21 -9.03
C SER A 229 7.91 29.74 -9.90
N GLY A 230 7.31 30.88 -9.51
CA GLY A 230 6.04 31.37 -10.03
C GLY A 230 6.03 31.66 -11.54
N HIS A 231 6.19 30.65 -12.32
CA HIS A 231 5.71 30.63 -13.68
C HIS A 231 4.21 30.54 -13.56
N ALA A 232 3.53 31.65 -13.91
CA ALA A 232 2.10 31.60 -14.16
C ALA A 232 1.88 30.40 -15.09
N VAL A 233 1.07 29.45 -14.63
CA VAL A 233 0.74 28.28 -15.45
C VAL A 233 0.16 28.82 -16.75
N PRO A 234 0.73 28.52 -17.93
CA PRO A 234 0.20 29.02 -19.17
C PRO A 234 -1.27 28.57 -19.29
N ALA A 235 -2.16 29.50 -19.56
CA ALA A 235 -3.60 29.21 -19.74
C ALA A 235 -3.86 28.16 -20.84
N GLU A 236 -2.90 27.99 -21.74
CA GLU A 236 -2.90 27.02 -22.83
C GLU A 236 -2.77 25.55 -22.34
N LEU A 237 -2.38 25.30 -21.10
CA LEU A 237 -2.31 23.94 -20.52
C LEU A 237 -3.67 23.43 -20.04
N GLY A 238 -4.68 24.27 -19.95
CA GLY A 238 -6.04 23.86 -19.64
C GLY A 238 -6.67 23.09 -20.79
N VAL A 239 -7.43 22.04 -20.48
CA VAL A 239 -8.16 21.24 -21.47
C VAL A 239 -9.65 21.26 -21.17
N GLU A 240 -10.45 21.35 -22.23
CA GLU A 240 -11.91 21.42 -22.15
C GLU A 240 -12.55 20.30 -22.98
N LEU A 241 -13.65 19.78 -22.48
CA LEU A 241 -14.47 18.78 -23.20
C LEU A 241 -15.94 19.19 -23.18
N PRO A 242 -16.53 19.61 -24.30
CA PRO A 242 -17.97 19.72 -24.41
C PRO A 242 -18.60 18.32 -24.34
N CYS A 243 -19.62 18.20 -23.52
CA CYS A 243 -20.29 16.92 -23.27
C CYS A 243 -21.58 16.86 -24.12
N ASP A 244 -21.55 16.04 -25.17
CA ASP A 244 -22.73 15.79 -26.03
C ASP A 244 -22.91 14.26 -26.19
N PRO A 245 -24.00 13.68 -25.63
CA PRO A 245 -25.00 14.34 -24.79
C PRO A 245 -24.47 14.80 -23.44
N PRO A 246 -25.13 15.76 -22.75
CA PRO A 246 -24.75 16.21 -21.41
C PRO A 246 -24.68 15.05 -20.40
N ILE A 247 -23.75 15.14 -19.48
CA ILE A 247 -23.48 14.06 -18.52
C ILE A 247 -24.50 14.10 -17.37
N GLU A 248 -25.27 13.03 -17.23
CA GLU A 248 -26.22 12.82 -16.14
C GLU A 248 -25.80 11.65 -15.22
N ARG A 249 -24.85 10.82 -15.66
CA ARG A 249 -24.47 9.56 -15.01
C ARG A 249 -22.97 9.49 -14.78
N VAL A 250 -22.59 8.90 -13.65
CA VAL A 250 -21.18 8.73 -13.26
C VAL A 250 -20.37 7.89 -14.27
N ASP A 251 -21.00 6.94 -14.96
CA ASP A 251 -20.32 6.13 -15.98
C ASP A 251 -19.85 7.00 -17.16
N ALA A 252 -20.70 7.91 -17.62
CA ALA A 252 -20.34 8.88 -18.67
C ALA A 252 -19.28 9.86 -18.19
N ALA A 253 -19.36 10.28 -16.92
CA ALA A 253 -18.37 11.11 -16.25
C ALA A 253 -17.00 10.44 -16.20
N ALA A 254 -16.94 9.14 -15.91
CA ALA A 254 -15.70 8.37 -15.87
C ALA A 254 -15.01 8.29 -17.26
N PHE A 255 -15.80 8.18 -18.32
CA PHE A 255 -15.27 8.18 -19.69
C PHE A 255 -14.73 9.56 -20.08
N ALA A 256 -15.50 10.62 -19.85
CA ALA A 256 -15.09 12.00 -20.11
C ALA A 256 -13.82 12.37 -19.30
N GLY A 257 -13.76 11.95 -18.04
CA GLY A 257 -12.60 12.14 -17.16
C GLY A 257 -11.33 11.51 -17.71
N ARG A 258 -11.40 10.29 -18.25
CA ARG A 258 -10.24 9.65 -18.89
C ARG A 258 -9.78 10.40 -20.14
N THR A 259 -10.71 10.80 -21.00
CA THR A 259 -10.39 11.55 -22.21
C THR A 259 -9.67 12.85 -21.86
N LEU A 260 -10.20 13.61 -20.90
CA LEU A 260 -9.59 14.86 -20.44
C LEU A 260 -8.23 14.63 -19.76
N ALA A 261 -8.09 13.55 -18.98
CA ALA A 261 -6.83 13.23 -18.34
C ALA A 261 -5.72 12.95 -19.36
N VAL A 262 -6.00 12.15 -20.40
CA VAL A 262 -5.06 11.92 -21.52
C VAL A 262 -4.64 13.24 -22.15
N SER A 263 -5.61 14.07 -22.58
CA SER A 263 -5.33 15.35 -23.23
C SER A 263 -4.52 16.30 -22.34
N LEU A 264 -4.83 16.37 -21.04
CA LEU A 264 -4.07 17.17 -20.08
C LEU A 264 -2.63 16.70 -19.97
N HIS A 265 -2.42 15.38 -19.82
CA HIS A 265 -1.08 14.82 -19.66
C HIS A 265 -0.23 14.93 -20.93
N GLU A 266 -0.83 14.86 -22.12
CA GLU A 266 -0.16 15.17 -23.39
C GLU A 266 0.29 16.63 -23.44
N ALA A 267 -0.56 17.59 -23.04
CA ALA A 267 -0.22 19.00 -22.96
C ALA A 267 0.91 19.28 -21.95
N LEU A 268 0.80 18.69 -20.74
CA LEU A 268 1.82 18.82 -19.70
C LEU A 268 3.18 18.23 -20.14
N ALA A 269 3.17 17.05 -20.77
CA ALA A 269 4.36 16.39 -21.29
C ALA A 269 5.03 17.23 -22.40
N SER A 270 4.23 17.82 -23.30
CA SER A 270 4.73 18.70 -24.35
C SER A 270 5.39 19.96 -23.80
N ALA A 271 4.91 20.45 -22.65
CA ALA A 271 5.49 21.59 -21.93
C ALA A 271 6.64 21.22 -20.99
N GLY A 272 6.98 19.92 -20.84
CA GLY A 272 8.01 19.45 -19.92
C GLY A 272 7.68 19.68 -18.44
N VAL A 273 6.39 19.69 -18.08
CA VAL A 273 5.94 19.95 -16.70
C VAL A 273 4.99 18.84 -16.22
N ALA A 274 4.79 18.78 -14.91
CA ALA A 274 3.83 17.90 -14.28
C ALA A 274 2.94 18.67 -13.29
N CYS A 275 1.70 18.24 -13.13
CA CYS A 275 0.69 18.94 -12.33
C CYS A 275 0.67 18.40 -10.89
N SER A 276 0.85 19.28 -9.91
CA SER A 276 0.73 18.99 -8.47
C SER A 276 -0.56 19.53 -7.85
N ARG A 277 -1.25 20.44 -8.57
CA ARG A 277 -2.50 21.05 -8.11
C ARG A 277 -3.42 21.29 -9.29
N LEU A 278 -4.57 20.63 -9.27
CA LEU A 278 -5.53 20.53 -10.36
C LEU A 278 -6.86 21.15 -9.99
N ALA A 279 -7.36 22.09 -10.78
CA ALA A 279 -8.74 22.54 -10.71
C ALA A 279 -9.60 21.74 -11.70
N ILE A 280 -10.74 21.27 -11.24
CA ILE A 280 -11.77 20.58 -12.00
C ILE A 280 -12.98 21.50 -12.05
N HIS A 281 -13.39 21.89 -13.24
CA HIS A 281 -14.54 22.75 -13.49
C HIS A 281 -15.62 21.97 -14.24
N ALA A 282 -16.87 22.19 -13.86
CA ALA A 282 -18.03 21.70 -14.58
C ALA A 282 -19.02 22.84 -14.82
N VAL A 283 -19.59 22.89 -16.02
CA VAL A 283 -20.66 23.81 -16.35
C VAL A 283 -21.90 23.00 -16.73
N THR A 284 -23.02 23.28 -16.09
CA THR A 284 -24.30 22.62 -16.40
C THR A 284 -24.96 23.21 -17.62
N VAL A 285 -25.98 22.52 -18.16
CA VAL A 285 -26.82 23.02 -19.27
C VAL A 285 -27.48 24.36 -18.90
N ASP A 286 -27.80 24.58 -17.63
CA ASP A 286 -28.41 25.80 -17.12
C ASP A 286 -27.40 26.92 -16.83
N GLY A 287 -26.11 26.68 -17.10
CA GLY A 287 -25.03 27.67 -16.97
C GLY A 287 -24.48 27.79 -15.52
N GLN A 288 -24.83 26.88 -14.64
CA GLN A 288 -24.21 26.82 -13.30
C GLN A 288 -22.78 26.35 -13.42
N GLU A 289 -21.84 27.06 -12.79
CA GLU A 289 -20.42 26.69 -12.74
C GLU A 289 -20.08 26.12 -11.37
N LEU A 290 -19.39 24.98 -11.37
CA LEU A 290 -18.80 24.36 -10.19
C LEU A 290 -17.30 24.19 -10.39
N SER A 291 -16.53 24.38 -9.35
CA SER A 291 -15.08 24.23 -9.38
C SER A 291 -14.59 23.58 -8.09
N ARG A 292 -13.57 22.73 -8.21
CA ARG A 292 -12.84 22.14 -7.08
C ARG A 292 -11.37 22.04 -7.37
N VAL A 293 -10.56 22.34 -6.35
CA VAL A 293 -9.11 22.23 -6.44
C VAL A 293 -8.62 21.05 -5.62
N TRP A 294 -7.86 20.19 -6.29
CA TRP A 294 -7.17 19.05 -5.68
C TRP A 294 -5.68 19.34 -5.59
N ARG A 295 -5.11 19.17 -4.40
CA ARG A 295 -3.68 19.24 -4.18
C ARG A 295 -3.13 17.84 -3.93
N CYS A 296 -1.99 17.52 -4.54
CA CYS A 296 -1.35 16.21 -4.41
C CYS A 296 0.08 16.37 -3.92
N ALA A 297 0.51 15.46 -3.06
CA ALA A 297 1.87 15.42 -2.55
C ALA A 297 2.89 15.12 -3.67
N GLU A 298 2.45 14.30 -4.61
CA GLU A 298 3.19 13.95 -5.81
C GLU A 298 2.43 14.46 -7.04
N PRO A 299 3.15 14.74 -8.13
CA PRO A 299 2.52 15.06 -9.38
C PRO A 299 1.54 13.99 -9.82
N LEU A 300 0.42 14.46 -10.37
CA LEU A 300 -0.64 13.59 -10.82
C LEU A 300 -0.18 12.73 -12.01
N THR A 301 -0.55 11.47 -11.99
CA THR A 301 -0.54 10.61 -13.16
C THR A 301 -1.86 10.77 -13.94
N GLU A 302 -1.89 10.32 -15.18
CA GLU A 302 -3.11 10.31 -16.01
C GLU A 302 -4.27 9.59 -15.29
N GLU A 303 -4.00 8.40 -14.74
CA GLU A 303 -4.99 7.59 -14.02
C GLU A 303 -5.48 8.30 -12.75
N ALA A 304 -4.56 8.86 -11.97
CA ALA A 304 -4.90 9.62 -10.76
C ALA A 304 -5.70 10.90 -11.07
N THR A 305 -5.48 11.51 -12.22
CA THR A 305 -6.27 12.65 -12.72
C THR A 305 -7.68 12.19 -13.06
N ALA A 306 -7.83 11.12 -13.84
CA ALA A 306 -9.12 10.56 -14.21
C ALA A 306 -9.96 10.14 -12.99
N ASP A 307 -9.33 9.55 -11.99
CA ASP A 307 -9.98 9.19 -10.73
C ASP A 307 -10.54 10.40 -10.00
N ARG A 308 -9.78 11.51 -9.92
CA ARG A 308 -10.25 12.74 -9.25
C ARG A 308 -11.42 13.38 -9.97
N VAL A 309 -11.39 13.38 -11.30
CA VAL A 309 -12.53 13.86 -12.10
C VAL A 309 -13.76 13.00 -11.83
N ARG A 310 -13.61 11.69 -11.81
CA ARG A 310 -14.70 10.75 -11.52
C ARG A 310 -15.25 10.94 -10.11
N TRP A 311 -14.40 11.04 -9.09
CA TRP A 311 -14.83 11.26 -7.71
C TRP A 311 -15.58 12.59 -7.54
N GLN A 312 -15.06 13.64 -8.18
CA GLN A 312 -15.68 14.95 -8.09
C GLN A 312 -17.07 14.98 -8.76
N LEU A 313 -17.19 14.38 -9.94
CA LEU A 313 -18.46 14.29 -10.63
C LEU A 313 -19.45 13.35 -9.92
N ASP A 314 -18.98 12.24 -9.33
CA ASP A 314 -19.84 11.38 -8.51
C ASP A 314 -20.40 12.16 -7.30
N GLY A 315 -19.54 12.93 -6.61
CA GLY A 315 -19.97 13.81 -5.52
C GLY A 315 -20.99 14.87 -5.95
N TRP A 316 -20.79 15.49 -7.10
CA TRP A 316 -21.70 16.52 -7.61
C TRP A 316 -23.02 15.94 -8.14
N LEU A 317 -22.98 14.86 -8.92
CA LEU A 317 -24.17 14.21 -9.49
C LEU A 317 -25.04 13.49 -8.46
N ALA A 318 -24.43 12.96 -7.37
CA ALA A 318 -25.17 12.29 -6.30
C ALA A 318 -26.06 13.26 -5.50
N ARG A 319 -25.80 14.55 -5.56
CA ARG A 319 -26.53 15.60 -4.85
C ARG A 319 -27.34 16.47 -5.82
N ARG A 320 -28.62 16.22 -5.89
CA ARG A 320 -29.57 17.09 -6.62
C ARG A 320 -29.59 18.58 -6.16
N ARG A 321 -28.91 18.93 -5.06
CA ARG A 321 -28.75 20.31 -4.57
C ARG A 321 -27.44 20.97 -4.99
N SER A 322 -26.44 20.20 -5.47
CA SER A 322 -25.15 20.76 -5.90
C SER A 322 -25.11 21.05 -7.39
N LEU A 323 -25.86 20.31 -8.21
CA LEU A 323 -26.01 20.49 -9.63
C LEU A 323 -27.49 20.60 -10.00
N ASP A 324 -27.91 21.77 -10.47
CA ASP A 324 -29.20 21.94 -11.10
C ASP A 324 -29.06 21.66 -12.61
N GLY A 325 -29.03 20.36 -12.97
CA GLY A 325 -29.00 19.90 -14.36
C GLY A 325 -27.77 19.08 -14.76
N PRO A 326 -27.82 18.50 -15.99
CA PRO A 326 -26.73 17.74 -16.57
C PRO A 326 -25.48 18.60 -16.84
N VAL A 327 -24.30 18.00 -16.80
CA VAL A 327 -23.04 18.69 -17.11
C VAL A 327 -22.85 18.78 -18.62
N ALA A 328 -22.79 20.00 -19.12
CA ALA A 328 -22.60 20.32 -20.54
C ALA A 328 -21.13 20.50 -20.94
N MET A 329 -20.27 20.89 -20.00
CA MET A 329 -18.85 21.09 -20.26
C MET A 329 -18.02 20.72 -19.02
N LEU A 330 -16.90 20.07 -19.26
CA LEU A 330 -15.86 19.80 -18.28
C LEU A 330 -14.56 20.48 -18.70
N ARG A 331 -13.83 21.06 -17.72
CA ARG A 331 -12.52 21.65 -17.93
C ARG A 331 -11.58 21.22 -16.82
N LEU A 332 -10.36 20.86 -17.19
CA LEU A 332 -9.25 20.63 -16.27
C LEU A 332 -8.23 21.75 -16.42
N GLU A 333 -7.86 22.36 -15.32
CA GLU A 333 -6.91 23.45 -15.28
C GLU A 333 -5.80 23.14 -14.29
N PRO A 334 -4.52 22.99 -14.72
CA PRO A 334 -3.40 22.89 -13.83
C PRO A 334 -3.19 24.23 -13.13
N VAL A 335 -3.32 24.26 -11.80
CA VAL A 335 -3.14 25.46 -10.97
C VAL A 335 -1.70 25.62 -10.55
N GLU A 336 -1.01 24.49 -10.37
CA GLU A 336 0.40 24.45 -9.99
C GLU A 336 1.10 23.34 -10.77
N VAL A 337 2.20 23.69 -11.38
CA VAL A 337 3.04 22.76 -12.14
C VAL A 337 4.49 22.79 -11.63
N VAL A 338 5.15 21.65 -11.75
CA VAL A 338 6.56 21.45 -11.45
C VAL A 338 7.29 20.99 -12.69
N ALA A 339 8.57 21.31 -12.83
CA ALA A 339 9.36 20.83 -13.96
C ALA A 339 9.40 19.30 -13.95
N ALA A 340 9.14 18.67 -15.10
CA ALA A 340 9.14 17.20 -15.21
C ALA A 340 10.53 16.62 -14.91
N GLU A 341 11.60 17.35 -15.15
CA GLU A 341 12.97 16.97 -14.80
C GLU A 341 13.19 16.85 -13.27
N ALA A 342 12.45 17.63 -12.48
CA ALA A 342 12.46 17.54 -11.02
C ALA A 342 11.82 16.25 -10.51
N LEU A 343 11.11 15.52 -11.40
CA LEU A 343 10.50 14.22 -11.16
C LEU A 343 11.34 13.05 -11.64
N GLN A 344 12.46 13.30 -12.32
CA GLN A 344 13.44 12.27 -12.60
C GLN A 344 14.10 11.83 -11.29
N LEU A 345 13.31 11.11 -10.51
CA LEU A 345 13.78 10.33 -9.37
C LEU A 345 14.78 9.32 -9.91
N THR A 346 16.05 9.60 -9.61
CA THR A 346 17.20 8.68 -9.67
C THR A 346 17.28 7.78 -10.90
N LEU A 347 18.34 7.88 -11.64
CA LEU A 347 18.74 7.03 -12.78
C LEU A 347 18.63 5.51 -12.52
N TRP A 348 18.33 5.11 -11.29
CA TRP A 348 18.37 3.71 -10.81
C TRP A 348 17.11 3.24 -10.04
N GLY A 349 16.03 4.02 -9.89
CA GLY A 349 14.98 3.63 -8.92
C GLY A 349 13.51 3.72 -9.36
N ALA A 350 13.17 4.49 -10.35
CA ALA A 350 11.75 4.80 -10.65
C ALA A 350 11.12 3.97 -11.78
N VAL A 351 11.88 3.21 -12.54
CA VAL A 351 11.33 2.32 -13.57
C VAL A 351 10.57 1.19 -12.87
N GLY A 352 9.25 1.19 -12.98
CA GLY A 352 8.37 0.12 -12.47
C GLY A 352 7.58 0.46 -11.19
N ALA A 353 7.64 1.68 -10.65
CA ALA A 353 6.82 2.04 -9.47
C ALA A 353 5.32 2.02 -9.81
N GLU A 354 4.92 2.55 -10.96
CA GLU A 354 3.54 2.50 -11.44
C GLU A 354 3.08 1.08 -11.77
N GLU A 355 3.95 0.29 -12.41
CA GLU A 355 3.67 -1.10 -12.72
C GLU A 355 3.51 -1.93 -11.44
N ARG A 356 4.38 -1.71 -10.44
CA ARG A 356 4.27 -2.34 -9.12
C ARG A 356 2.99 -1.93 -8.40
N GLN A 357 2.61 -0.65 -8.46
CA GLN A 357 1.38 -0.17 -7.85
C GLN A 357 0.14 -0.71 -8.58
N ARG A 358 0.17 -0.79 -9.91
CA ARG A 358 -0.89 -1.41 -10.73
C ARG A 358 -1.02 -2.89 -10.41
N ALA A 359 0.10 -3.62 -10.35
CA ALA A 359 0.12 -5.03 -9.96
C ALA A 359 -0.43 -5.23 -8.54
N ARG A 360 -0.01 -4.39 -7.58
CA ARG A 360 -0.51 -4.46 -6.20
C ARG A 360 -2.02 -4.22 -6.11
N ARG A 361 -2.55 -3.23 -6.85
CA ARG A 361 -4.01 -3.00 -6.93
C ARG A 361 -4.76 -4.19 -7.52
N ALA A 362 -4.23 -4.78 -8.60
CA ALA A 362 -4.82 -5.97 -9.21
C ALA A 362 -4.82 -7.16 -8.25
N LEU A 363 -3.71 -7.42 -7.56
CA LEU A 363 -3.59 -8.49 -6.57
C LEU A 363 -4.52 -8.28 -5.36
N THR A 364 -4.65 -7.04 -4.88
CA THR A 364 -5.60 -6.71 -3.81
C THR A 364 -7.04 -6.98 -4.26
N ARG A 365 -7.38 -6.62 -5.50
CA ARG A 365 -8.71 -6.92 -6.05
C ARG A 365 -9.00 -8.41 -6.15
N VAL A 366 -8.00 -9.24 -6.46
CA VAL A 366 -8.12 -10.70 -6.46
C VAL A 366 -8.39 -11.22 -5.04
N GLN A 367 -7.68 -10.69 -4.02
CA GLN A 367 -7.94 -11.04 -2.62
C GLN A 367 -9.35 -10.65 -2.18
N ASP A 368 -9.84 -9.47 -2.57
CA ASP A 368 -11.19 -9.02 -2.23
C ASP A 368 -12.27 -9.93 -2.83
N LEU A 369 -12.03 -10.48 -4.03
CA LEU A 369 -12.98 -11.36 -4.73
C LEU A 369 -12.91 -12.81 -4.28
N LEU A 370 -11.73 -13.35 -4.03
CA LEU A 370 -11.47 -14.77 -3.81
C LEU A 370 -11.13 -15.12 -2.34
N GLY A 371 -10.92 -14.11 -1.49
CA GLY A 371 -10.56 -14.28 -0.09
C GLY A 371 -9.07 -14.03 0.20
N GLU A 372 -8.78 -13.89 1.48
CA GLU A 372 -7.50 -13.39 2.01
C GLU A 372 -6.27 -14.26 1.64
N GLU A 373 -6.47 -15.57 1.51
CA GLU A 373 -5.40 -16.53 1.24
C GLU A 373 -5.17 -16.79 -0.26
N SER A 374 -5.96 -16.14 -1.13
CA SER A 374 -5.90 -16.34 -2.59
C SER A 374 -4.65 -15.75 -3.24
N VAL A 375 -4.02 -14.76 -2.61
CA VAL A 375 -2.78 -14.15 -3.09
C VAL A 375 -1.74 -14.23 -1.99
N GLN A 376 -0.64 -14.92 -2.29
CA GLN A 376 0.46 -15.13 -1.35
C GLN A 376 1.78 -14.61 -1.91
N VAL A 377 2.66 -14.17 -1.04
CA VAL A 377 4.01 -13.68 -1.36
C VAL A 377 5.02 -14.63 -0.73
N GLY A 378 6.01 -15.06 -1.50
CA GLY A 378 7.11 -15.87 -1.00
C GLY A 378 8.12 -15.03 -0.21
N VAL A 379 8.41 -15.46 1.01
CA VAL A 379 9.45 -14.87 1.88
C VAL A 379 10.55 -15.88 2.09
N VAL A 380 11.80 -15.49 1.89
CA VAL A 380 12.96 -16.35 2.16
C VAL A 380 12.95 -16.75 3.64
N SER A 381 13.03 -18.04 3.90
CA SER A 381 12.96 -18.64 5.23
C SER A 381 14.12 -19.58 5.47
N GLY A 382 14.36 -19.91 6.71
CA GLY A 382 15.30 -20.95 7.12
C GLY A 382 14.67 -22.33 7.05
N GLY A 383 15.51 -23.35 6.92
CA GLY A 383 15.10 -24.75 6.91
C GLY A 383 16.15 -25.67 6.31
N ARG A 384 15.95 -26.98 6.49
CA ARG A 384 16.84 -28.02 5.97
C ARG A 384 16.44 -28.44 4.57
N GLY A 385 15.12 -28.56 4.33
CA GLY A 385 14.54 -28.93 3.06
C GLY A 385 14.25 -27.74 2.12
N PRO A 386 14.19 -27.94 0.81
CA PRO A 386 13.94 -26.84 -0.12
C PRO A 386 12.56 -26.20 0.08
N ALA A 387 11.54 -26.96 0.41
CA ALA A 387 10.18 -26.43 0.68
C ALA A 387 10.11 -25.52 1.91
N GLU A 388 11.03 -25.66 2.87
CA GLU A 388 11.07 -24.86 4.09
C GLU A 388 11.71 -23.48 3.87
N ARG A 389 12.48 -23.34 2.76
CA ARG A 389 13.23 -22.12 2.44
C ARG A 389 12.38 -20.97 1.97
N ILE A 390 11.10 -21.22 1.71
CA ILE A 390 10.13 -20.20 1.33
C ILE A 390 8.92 -20.33 2.23
N THR A 391 8.61 -19.25 2.95
CA THR A 391 7.35 -19.11 3.66
C THR A 391 6.37 -18.34 2.78
N LEU A 392 5.22 -18.91 2.49
CA LEU A 392 4.15 -18.21 1.80
C LEU A 392 3.35 -17.39 2.82
N VAL A 393 3.26 -16.08 2.58
CA VAL A 393 2.58 -15.12 3.45
C VAL A 393 1.48 -14.44 2.64
N PRO A 394 0.23 -14.35 3.14
CA PRO A 394 -0.83 -13.62 2.45
C PRO A 394 -0.42 -12.18 2.14
N LEU A 395 -0.78 -11.69 0.96
CA LEU A 395 -0.49 -10.31 0.56
C LEU A 395 -1.05 -9.32 1.58
N GLY A 396 -0.21 -8.39 2.04
CA GLY A 396 -0.57 -7.40 3.06
C GLY A 396 -0.23 -7.83 4.50
N ASP A 397 0.12 -9.09 4.73
CA ASP A 397 0.66 -9.54 6.00
C ASP A 397 2.14 -9.16 6.15
N GLU A 398 2.61 -9.13 7.40
CA GLU A 398 4.02 -8.88 7.68
C GLU A 398 4.88 -10.00 7.09
N LEU A 399 5.86 -9.61 6.26
CA LEU A 399 6.77 -10.54 5.59
C LEU A 399 7.76 -11.13 6.59
N ARG A 400 7.26 -11.95 7.51
CA ARG A 400 8.10 -12.68 8.47
C ARG A 400 8.33 -14.10 8.01
N PRO A 401 9.60 -14.54 7.90
CA PRO A 401 9.90 -15.93 7.65
C PRO A 401 9.44 -16.80 8.83
N ARG A 402 9.05 -18.03 8.54
CA ARG A 402 8.67 -19.01 9.58
C ARG A 402 9.86 -19.41 10.46
N ALA A 403 11.04 -19.39 9.87
CA ALA A 403 12.31 -19.69 10.53
C ALA A 403 13.38 -18.73 10.03
N ASP A 404 14.38 -18.44 10.87
CA ASP A 404 15.48 -17.53 10.54
C ASP A 404 16.29 -18.07 9.35
N PRO A 405 16.36 -17.36 8.21
CA PRO A 405 17.10 -17.79 7.03
C PRO A 405 18.61 -17.84 7.25
N ASP A 406 19.14 -17.05 8.19
CA ASP A 406 20.56 -16.89 8.46
C ASP A 406 21.05 -17.84 9.59
N ALA A 407 20.13 -18.56 10.24
CA ALA A 407 20.49 -19.50 11.27
C ALA A 407 21.27 -20.69 10.68
N PRO A 408 22.21 -21.28 11.45
CA PRO A 408 22.87 -22.52 11.04
C PRO A 408 21.87 -23.68 11.09
N TRP A 409 21.57 -24.24 9.92
CA TRP A 409 20.68 -25.38 9.75
C TRP A 409 21.49 -26.65 9.49
N PRO A 410 21.89 -27.42 10.53
CA PRO A 410 22.63 -28.66 10.32
C PRO A 410 21.82 -29.64 9.46
N GLY A 411 22.45 -30.20 8.41
CA GLY A 411 21.76 -31.06 7.45
C GLY A 411 20.97 -30.33 6.35
N ARG A 412 21.16 -29.00 6.22
CA ARG A 412 20.63 -28.24 5.07
C ARG A 412 21.23 -28.78 3.78
N LEU A 413 20.37 -29.02 2.78
CA LEU A 413 20.82 -29.35 1.43
C LEU A 413 21.69 -28.23 0.88
N PRO A 414 22.84 -28.56 0.25
CA PRO A 414 23.69 -27.58 -0.41
C PRO A 414 22.97 -26.96 -1.61
N ASP A 415 23.40 -25.77 -2.00
CA ASP A 415 22.94 -25.13 -3.23
C ASP A 415 23.60 -25.83 -4.46
N PRO A 416 22.92 -25.82 -5.61
CA PRO A 416 21.64 -25.16 -5.91
C PRO A 416 20.42 -25.93 -5.36
N ALA A 417 19.34 -25.17 -5.07
CA ALA A 417 18.06 -25.78 -4.76
C ALA A 417 17.36 -26.28 -6.03
N PRO A 418 16.45 -27.27 -5.95
CA PRO A 418 15.63 -27.67 -7.09
C PRO A 418 14.83 -26.48 -7.64
N THR A 419 14.72 -26.40 -8.97
CA THR A 419 13.97 -25.34 -9.66
C THR A 419 12.47 -25.54 -9.50
N VAL A 420 12.02 -26.80 -9.48
CA VAL A 420 10.62 -27.18 -9.29
C VAL A 420 10.51 -28.08 -8.07
N LEU A 421 9.59 -27.74 -7.15
CA LEU A 421 9.24 -28.59 -6.01
C LEU A 421 7.91 -29.29 -6.28
N LEU A 422 7.89 -30.59 -6.07
CA LEU A 422 6.71 -31.43 -6.17
C LEU A 422 6.21 -31.71 -4.77
N GLY A 423 5.33 -30.95 -4.23
CA GLY A 423 4.78 -31.01 -2.86
C GLY A 423 4.86 -32.35 -2.08
N GLU A 424 4.17 -32.45 -0.95
CA GLU A 424 4.23 -33.66 -0.09
C GLU A 424 3.75 -34.96 -0.81
N ASP A 425 2.95 -34.85 -1.86
CA ASP A 425 2.44 -35.98 -2.65
C ASP A 425 3.30 -36.29 -3.89
N GLY A 426 4.61 -35.99 -3.82
CA GLY A 426 5.54 -36.25 -4.91
C GLY A 426 5.37 -37.64 -5.54
N GLU A 427 5.68 -37.74 -6.83
CA GLU A 427 5.52 -38.99 -7.58
C GLU A 427 6.41 -40.09 -7.02
N PRO A 428 5.88 -41.31 -6.74
CA PRO A 428 6.66 -42.41 -6.24
C PRO A 428 7.63 -42.93 -7.31
N VAL A 429 8.86 -43.23 -6.88
CA VAL A 429 9.89 -43.81 -7.72
C VAL A 429 10.55 -45.01 -7.04
N GLU A 430 11.13 -45.88 -7.82
CA GLU A 430 11.96 -46.97 -7.32
C GLU A 430 13.42 -46.72 -7.67
N LEU A 431 14.26 -46.68 -6.64
CA LEU A 431 15.70 -46.64 -6.77
C LEU A 431 16.20 -48.08 -6.76
N LEU A 432 16.95 -48.48 -7.77
CA LEU A 432 17.38 -49.84 -7.98
C LEU A 432 18.91 -49.92 -8.09
N ASP A 433 19.49 -51.01 -7.61
CA ASP A 433 20.91 -51.34 -7.84
C ASP A 433 21.17 -51.92 -9.26
N ILE A 434 22.39 -52.32 -9.50
CA ILE A 434 22.81 -52.89 -10.81
C ILE A 434 22.09 -54.23 -11.13
N ASP A 435 21.74 -54.99 -10.09
CA ASP A 435 21.06 -56.29 -10.22
C ASP A 435 19.53 -56.12 -10.29
N GLY A 436 19.03 -54.88 -10.12
CA GLY A 436 17.61 -54.54 -10.15
C GLY A 436 16.91 -54.75 -8.80
N ALA A 437 17.64 -54.94 -7.72
CA ALA A 437 17.06 -54.99 -6.38
C ALA A 437 16.77 -53.59 -5.87
N PRO A 438 15.66 -53.40 -5.08
CA PRO A 438 15.29 -52.09 -4.55
C PRO A 438 16.34 -51.57 -3.55
N VAL A 439 16.80 -50.35 -3.79
CA VAL A 439 17.70 -49.62 -2.87
C VAL A 439 16.84 -48.79 -1.90
N THR A 440 16.96 -49.10 -0.62
CA THR A 440 16.27 -48.43 0.48
C THR A 440 17.26 -47.74 1.41
N VAL A 441 16.78 -47.09 2.48
CA VAL A 441 17.62 -46.55 3.52
C VAL A 441 17.58 -47.45 4.75
N THR A 442 18.75 -47.86 5.19
CA THR A 442 18.90 -48.71 6.37
C THR A 442 18.66 -47.93 7.67
N GLY A 443 18.41 -48.60 8.78
CA GLY A 443 18.29 -47.96 10.11
C GLY A 443 19.52 -47.18 10.56
N ARG A 444 20.66 -47.29 9.86
CA ARG A 444 21.87 -46.50 10.08
C ARG A 444 21.98 -45.28 9.16
N GLY A 445 20.93 -45.01 8.36
CA GLY A 445 20.93 -43.88 7.43
C GLY A 445 21.83 -44.07 6.19
N MET A 446 22.12 -45.31 5.82
CA MET A 446 22.93 -45.66 4.64
C MET A 446 22.06 -46.32 3.58
N PHE A 447 22.44 -46.25 2.30
CA PHE A 447 21.80 -47.04 1.26
C PHE A 447 21.94 -48.54 1.53
N SER A 448 20.91 -49.32 1.24
CA SER A 448 20.95 -50.78 1.34
C SER A 448 21.78 -51.44 0.22
N GLY A 449 22.02 -50.76 -0.87
CA GLY A 449 22.81 -51.16 -2.02
C GLY A 449 23.27 -49.91 -2.78
N GLU A 450 24.15 -50.06 -3.77
CA GLU A 450 24.63 -48.96 -4.60
C GLU A 450 23.55 -48.55 -5.63
N PRO A 451 23.06 -47.32 -5.66
CA PRO A 451 22.08 -46.86 -6.63
C PRO A 451 22.65 -46.90 -8.05
N ALA A 452 21.96 -47.53 -8.97
CA ALA A 452 22.34 -47.63 -10.39
C ALA A 452 21.24 -47.17 -11.34
N ARG A 453 20.00 -47.26 -10.94
CA ARG A 453 18.84 -46.99 -11.82
C ARG A 453 17.69 -46.35 -11.06
N VAL A 454 16.88 -45.56 -11.77
CA VAL A 454 15.58 -45.05 -11.29
C VAL A 454 14.49 -45.57 -12.23
N ARG A 455 13.41 -46.11 -11.62
CA ARG A 455 12.17 -46.46 -12.30
C ARG A 455 11.05 -45.53 -11.86
N ARG A 456 10.41 -44.87 -12.82
CA ARG A 456 9.30 -43.91 -12.58
C ARG A 456 8.18 -44.23 -13.58
N GLY A 457 7.02 -44.67 -13.08
CA GLY A 457 5.95 -45.16 -13.94
C GLY A 457 6.45 -46.29 -14.86
N ASN A 458 6.31 -46.12 -16.18
CA ASN A 458 6.80 -47.04 -17.20
C ASN A 458 8.21 -46.75 -17.68
N GLY A 459 8.83 -45.66 -17.23
CA GLY A 459 10.19 -45.25 -17.61
C GLY A 459 11.26 -45.85 -16.71
N ARG A 460 12.44 -46.10 -17.28
CA ARG A 460 13.62 -46.56 -16.57
C ARG A 460 14.83 -45.80 -17.08
N TRP A 461 15.62 -45.27 -16.17
CA TRP A 461 16.82 -44.48 -16.47
C TRP A 461 18.02 -45.01 -15.69
N GLU A 462 19.16 -45.06 -16.32
CA GLU A 462 20.45 -45.33 -15.67
C GLU A 462 20.87 -44.04 -14.90
N LEU A 463 21.63 -44.20 -13.83
CA LEU A 463 22.19 -43.10 -13.07
C LEU A 463 23.63 -42.85 -13.51
N SER A 464 23.94 -41.61 -13.91
CA SER A 464 25.31 -41.17 -14.14
C SER A 464 26.00 -40.74 -12.85
N TRP A 465 25.20 -40.30 -11.83
CA TRP A 465 25.73 -39.85 -10.55
C TRP A 465 24.64 -39.84 -9.48
N TRP A 466 25.08 -39.96 -8.23
CA TRP A 466 24.21 -39.83 -7.07
C TRP A 466 24.97 -39.31 -5.84
N ALA A 467 24.25 -38.67 -4.90
CA ALA A 467 24.74 -38.23 -3.61
C ALA A 467 23.72 -38.47 -2.48
N GLY A 468 24.21 -38.72 -1.31
CA GLY A 468 23.41 -39.10 -0.16
C GLY A 468 23.62 -40.54 0.25
N PRO A 469 22.69 -41.19 0.97
CA PRO A 469 21.50 -40.58 1.51
C PRO A 469 21.83 -39.65 2.69
N TRP A 470 21.11 -38.55 2.78
CA TRP A 470 21.19 -37.65 3.92
C TRP A 470 20.00 -37.94 4.85
N PRO A 471 20.24 -38.60 6.00
CA PRO A 471 19.15 -38.90 6.92
C PRO A 471 18.52 -37.62 7.46
N ILE A 472 17.20 -37.65 7.57
CA ILE A 472 16.39 -36.57 8.14
C ILE A 472 15.89 -37.05 9.48
N ASP A 473 16.42 -36.47 10.55
CA ASP A 473 15.98 -36.75 11.91
C ASP A 473 15.15 -35.55 12.40
N GLU A 474 13.86 -35.58 12.05
CA GLU A 474 12.91 -34.56 12.47
C GLU A 474 12.15 -35.08 13.68
N ARG A 475 12.00 -34.22 14.69
CA ARG A 475 11.20 -34.50 15.90
C ARG A 475 11.64 -35.73 16.66
N TRP A 476 12.94 -35.95 16.76
CA TRP A 476 13.52 -37.05 17.55
C TRP A 476 13.08 -37.06 19.04
N TRP A 477 12.49 -35.94 19.52
CA TRP A 477 11.97 -35.77 20.88
C TRP A 477 10.48 -36.14 21.02
N GLU A 478 9.76 -36.41 19.92
CA GLU A 478 8.39 -36.91 20.00
C GLU A 478 8.44 -38.41 20.27
N GLU A 479 7.83 -38.86 21.38
CA GLU A 479 7.64 -40.28 21.64
C GLU A 479 6.80 -40.86 20.48
N GLN A 480 7.46 -41.63 19.63
CA GLN A 480 6.76 -42.41 18.60
C GLN A 480 5.96 -43.48 19.32
N GLU A 481 4.65 -43.54 19.09
CA GLU A 481 3.84 -44.65 19.54
C GLU A 481 4.53 -45.97 19.13
N PRO A 482 4.64 -46.96 20.00
CA PRO A 482 5.32 -48.22 19.71
C PRO A 482 4.57 -48.98 18.64
N THR A 483 4.86 -48.67 17.37
CA THR A 483 4.38 -49.44 16.20
C THR A 483 5.37 -50.58 15.98
N PRO A 484 4.92 -51.81 15.71
CA PRO A 484 5.82 -52.98 15.48
C PRO A 484 6.55 -52.94 14.11
N ALA A 485 6.57 -51.78 13.43
CA ALA A 485 7.32 -51.57 12.19
C ALA A 485 8.75 -51.08 12.48
N PRO A 486 9.78 -51.54 11.73
CA PRO A 486 11.15 -51.04 11.88
C PRO A 486 11.17 -49.52 11.72
N VAL A 487 11.92 -48.84 12.58
CA VAL A 487 12.10 -47.38 12.58
C VAL A 487 12.44 -46.92 11.15
N SER A 488 11.49 -46.23 10.52
CA SER A 488 11.64 -45.75 9.15
C SER A 488 12.44 -44.45 9.21
N VAL A 489 13.74 -44.55 8.88
CA VAL A 489 14.60 -43.38 8.71
C VAL A 489 14.16 -42.64 7.45
N ALA A 490 13.73 -41.39 7.57
CA ALA A 490 13.54 -40.52 6.44
C ALA A 490 14.91 -40.03 5.93
N ALA A 491 15.08 -39.90 4.61
CA ALA A 491 16.33 -39.43 4.04
C ALA A 491 16.10 -38.73 2.68
N ARG A 492 17.02 -37.86 2.31
CA ARG A 492 17.08 -37.27 0.95
C ARG A 492 18.26 -37.84 0.18
N ALA A 493 18.13 -37.89 -1.14
CA ALA A 493 19.22 -38.22 -2.04
C ALA A 493 19.09 -37.40 -3.34
N GLN A 494 20.21 -37.04 -3.94
CA GLN A 494 20.25 -36.46 -5.27
C GLN A 494 20.68 -37.52 -6.26
N VAL A 495 20.04 -37.55 -7.42
CA VAL A 495 20.39 -38.46 -8.52
C VAL A 495 20.40 -37.69 -9.83
N LEU A 496 21.36 -38.06 -10.69
CA LEU A 496 21.47 -37.55 -12.06
C LEU A 496 21.18 -38.70 -13.02
N LEU A 497 20.10 -38.53 -13.79
CA LEU A 497 19.65 -39.49 -14.77
C LEU A 497 20.46 -39.34 -16.07
N GLU A 498 20.88 -40.46 -16.67
CA GLU A 498 21.42 -40.45 -18.01
C GLU A 498 20.29 -40.27 -19.02
N ASP A 499 20.36 -39.21 -19.84
CA ASP A 499 19.48 -39.00 -20.98
C ASP A 499 20.29 -38.59 -22.21
N THR A 500 19.79 -38.97 -23.38
CA THR A 500 20.43 -38.69 -24.70
C THR A 500 20.35 -37.22 -25.11
N GLY A 501 19.65 -36.36 -24.31
CA GLY A 501 19.42 -34.95 -24.61
C GLY A 501 19.87 -33.94 -23.53
N GLY A 502 20.50 -34.42 -22.45
CA GLY A 502 20.90 -33.58 -21.30
C GLY A 502 20.39 -34.19 -19.99
N GLY A 503 21.28 -34.49 -19.06
CA GLY A 503 20.95 -35.21 -17.83
C GLY A 503 19.93 -34.45 -16.96
N GLN A 504 18.87 -35.11 -16.54
CA GLN A 504 17.91 -34.57 -15.57
C GLN A 504 18.34 -34.92 -14.16
N ALA A 505 18.45 -33.93 -13.27
CA ALA A 505 18.73 -34.16 -11.87
C ALA A 505 17.44 -34.11 -11.02
N LEU A 506 17.33 -35.06 -10.09
CA LEU A 506 16.19 -35.19 -9.19
C LEU A 506 16.65 -35.13 -7.73
N LEU A 507 15.86 -34.49 -6.89
CA LEU A 507 15.92 -34.63 -5.46
C LEU A 507 14.88 -35.67 -5.04
N LEU A 508 15.34 -36.73 -4.41
CA LEU A 508 14.50 -37.81 -3.90
C LEU A 508 14.35 -37.70 -2.40
N HIS A 509 13.13 -38.00 -1.91
CA HIS A 509 12.83 -38.11 -0.48
C HIS A 509 12.36 -39.52 -0.16
N PHE A 510 13.09 -40.20 0.75
CA PHE A 510 12.71 -41.51 1.26
C PHE A 510 11.84 -41.36 2.50
N ARG A 511 10.62 -41.85 2.41
CA ARG A 511 9.66 -41.88 3.53
C ARG A 511 8.75 -43.11 3.42
N ARG A 512 8.30 -43.62 4.55
CA ARG A 512 7.41 -44.79 4.60
C ARG A 512 7.92 -45.96 3.72
N GLN A 513 9.22 -46.19 3.75
CA GLN A 513 9.90 -47.25 2.97
C GLN A 513 9.83 -47.10 1.45
N ARG A 514 9.60 -45.88 0.93
CA ARG A 514 9.55 -45.58 -0.50
C ARG A 514 10.23 -44.28 -0.83
N TRP A 515 10.76 -44.19 -2.04
CA TRP A 515 11.30 -42.96 -2.60
C TRP A 515 10.22 -42.19 -3.35
N TYR A 516 10.26 -40.87 -3.24
CA TYR A 516 9.38 -39.93 -3.92
C TYR A 516 10.25 -38.83 -4.54
N VAL A 517 9.84 -38.28 -5.67
CA VAL A 517 10.49 -37.08 -6.23
C VAL A 517 10.02 -35.87 -5.42
N GLU A 518 10.95 -35.24 -4.69
CA GLU A 518 10.69 -34.00 -3.94
C GLU A 518 10.89 -32.76 -4.81
N GLY A 519 11.86 -32.82 -5.77
CA GLY A 519 12.15 -31.72 -6.65
C GLY A 519 12.93 -32.12 -7.90
N VAL A 520 12.88 -31.22 -8.89
CA VAL A 520 13.56 -31.36 -10.17
C VAL A 520 14.51 -30.18 -10.34
N TYR A 521 15.70 -30.46 -10.84
CA TYR A 521 16.69 -29.46 -11.22
C TYR A 521 16.64 -29.29 -12.75
N GLU A 522 16.52 -28.06 -13.22
CA GLU A 522 16.56 -27.66 -14.63
C GLU A 522 17.84 -26.87 -14.95
#